data_b37d3aa395d892bfcfb9629b1521a9ed
#
_entry.id   b37d3aa395d892bfcfb9629b1521a9ed
#
_cell.length_a   1.000
_cell.length_b   1.000
_cell.length_c   1.000
_cell.angle_alpha   90.00
_cell.angle_beta   90.00
_cell.angle_gamma   90.00
#
_symmetry.space_group_name_H-M   'P 1'
#
loop_
_entity.id
_entity.type
_entity.pdbx_description
1 polymer ?
#
loop_
_entity_poly.entity_id
_entity_poly.type
_entity_poly.pdbx_seq_one_letter_code
_entity_poly.pdbx_strand_id
1 'polypeptide(L)'
;LDQAIDNIVSPIATAISDAVFWAIPLPGGNKFPLILAWLLGAGLFFTIYLGFQQLRPASIRHSSHVMRGHFSRHTDPGDVTSFQALATELSGTVGLGNIAGVAIAIATGGPGASFWIAVAGLVGMSVKMAEATLGVKFRVINEDGTTSGGPMYYLRDGLASIGKPTLGRILASLFAICTAFGVIGAGNMFQSNQAAYQLAMFAGGRDSWIGTHMWVVGVVFAILVGIVIIGGASKIGAATSKIVPFMGILYVIMCLAVIGANISQVGSAFEAIWSGAFTGHGVTGGILGVLIVGVQRAAFSNAAGIGTAGIAHSAVKTRRPAQEGFVAMWEPFIDSVVICTMTAITIIITGVYRNSGADGVQMTAQALKTVAPWFSSLLTLAVVLFAFSTMLSYSFYGKKAVGYLFGNSTTAERIYNALFLILLVVGAATNMASILGLADAMLFLMALPNVLGMYFLARVVTREIKGHRERIDAGVIPQVPEDAQVGMMVVNEATPEQLKNADTEYALRAAAQDARSKELKLGHTAPDTERDYLQHLPEGHEIFNTMDREGKPLKNRRHES
;
A
#
# COMPACT_ATOMS: atom_id res chain seq x y z
N LEU A 1 30.84 -6.65 13.92
CA LEU A 1 30.13 -5.56 13.27
C LEU A 1 28.65 -5.57 13.68
N ASP A 2 27.96 -6.72 13.58
CA ASP A 2 26.53 -6.88 13.86
C ASP A 2 26.19 -6.45 15.30
N GLN A 3 26.98 -6.86 16.29
CA GLN A 3 26.76 -6.48 17.68
C GLN A 3 26.99 -4.97 17.94
N ALA A 4 27.92 -4.34 17.23
CA ALA A 4 28.16 -2.90 17.36
C ALA A 4 27.00 -2.09 16.76
N ILE A 5 26.42 -2.55 15.64
CA ILE A 5 25.24 -1.95 15.01
C ILE A 5 24.02 -2.09 15.93
N ASP A 6 23.80 -3.28 16.49
CA ASP A 6 22.65 -3.56 17.37
C ASP A 6 22.70 -2.72 18.65
N ASN A 7 23.86 -2.49 19.23
CA ASN A 7 24.04 -1.63 20.40
C ASN A 7 23.66 -0.16 20.16
N ILE A 8 23.73 0.31 18.91
CA ILE A 8 23.31 1.67 18.52
C ILE A 8 21.82 1.71 18.17
N VAL A 9 21.36 0.71 17.43
CA VAL A 9 19.97 0.69 16.90
C VAL A 9 18.95 0.35 17.98
N SER A 10 19.26 -0.60 18.87
CA SER A 10 18.32 -1.11 19.87
C SER A 10 17.76 -0.04 20.82
N PRO A 11 18.56 0.86 21.43
CA PRO A 11 18.03 1.92 22.29
C PRO A 11 17.11 2.89 21.56
N ILE A 12 17.47 3.24 20.30
CA ILE A 12 16.66 4.14 19.46
C ILE A 12 15.35 3.46 19.11
N ALA A 13 15.40 2.19 18.70
CA ALA A 13 14.22 1.40 18.38
C ALA A 13 13.25 1.30 19.56
N THR A 14 13.76 1.06 20.76
CA THR A 14 12.95 0.98 21.99
C THR A 14 12.28 2.32 22.29
N ALA A 15 13.02 3.43 22.26
CA ALA A 15 12.47 4.75 22.56
C ALA A 15 11.37 5.17 21.57
N ILE A 16 11.56 4.91 20.27
CA ILE A 16 10.54 5.20 19.23
C ILE A 16 9.34 4.28 19.41
N SER A 17 9.56 2.99 19.66
CA SER A 17 8.51 2.00 19.88
C SER A 17 7.62 2.35 21.07
N ASP A 18 8.21 2.70 22.21
CA ASP A 18 7.47 3.09 23.42
C ASP A 18 6.61 4.34 23.19
N ALA A 19 7.11 5.29 22.43
CA ALA A 19 6.35 6.51 22.08
C ALA A 19 5.17 6.20 21.15
N VAL A 20 5.38 5.39 20.12
CA VAL A 20 4.35 5.08 19.09
C VAL A 20 3.29 4.13 19.63
N PHE A 21 3.71 3.11 20.39
CA PHE A 21 2.82 2.13 20.98
C PHE A 21 2.34 2.53 22.39
N TRP A 22 2.38 3.83 22.69
CA TRP A 22 1.74 4.31 23.90
C TRP A 22 0.31 3.77 24.01
N ALA A 23 0.01 3.14 25.16
CA ALA A 23 -1.19 2.33 25.27
C ALA A 23 -2.10 2.82 26.39
N ILE A 24 -3.39 2.81 26.12
CA ILE A 24 -4.43 3.11 27.10
C ILE A 24 -4.59 1.90 28.02
N PRO A 25 -4.50 2.06 29.35
CA PRO A 25 -4.77 0.98 30.29
C PRO A 25 -6.26 0.62 30.24
N LEU A 26 -6.54 -0.67 30.10
CA LEU A 26 -7.89 -1.24 30.11
C LEU A 26 -8.15 -2.04 31.39
N PRO A 27 -9.44 -2.25 31.75
CA PRO A 27 -9.80 -3.14 32.86
C PRO A 27 -9.18 -4.54 32.68
N GLY A 28 -8.72 -5.15 33.78
CA GLY A 28 -8.07 -6.47 33.73
C GLY A 28 -6.57 -6.41 33.43
N GLY A 29 -5.92 -5.24 33.49
CA GLY A 29 -4.46 -5.10 33.31
C GLY A 29 -4.00 -5.09 31.84
N ASN A 30 -4.91 -5.15 30.90
CA ASN A 30 -4.63 -5.06 29.48
C ASN A 30 -4.24 -3.63 29.09
N LYS A 31 -3.44 -3.50 28.02
CA LYS A 31 -3.07 -2.20 27.43
C LYS A 31 -3.42 -2.22 25.94
N PHE A 32 -4.16 -1.22 25.48
CA PHE A 32 -4.50 -1.09 24.07
C PHE A 32 -3.70 0.05 23.41
N PRO A 33 -2.80 -0.23 22.47
CA PRO A 33 -2.04 0.80 21.79
C PRO A 33 -2.97 1.78 21.05
N LEU A 34 -2.81 3.08 21.31
CA LEU A 34 -3.67 4.12 20.74
C LEU A 34 -3.63 4.11 19.21
N ILE A 35 -2.46 3.87 18.62
CA ILE A 35 -2.27 3.83 17.18
C ILE A 35 -3.10 2.71 16.51
N LEU A 36 -3.28 1.57 17.17
CA LEU A 36 -4.11 0.48 16.63
C LEU A 36 -5.61 0.80 16.73
N ALA A 37 -6.04 1.44 17.83
CA ALA A 37 -7.41 1.96 17.94
C ALA A 37 -7.69 2.99 16.84
N TRP A 38 -6.71 3.85 16.55
CA TRP A 38 -6.79 4.87 15.51
C TRP A 38 -6.96 4.27 14.11
N LEU A 39 -6.16 3.26 13.76
CA LEU A 39 -6.21 2.58 12.46
C LEU A 39 -7.50 1.73 12.30
N LEU A 40 -7.86 0.95 13.32
CA LEU A 40 -9.09 0.16 13.30
C LEU A 40 -10.32 1.08 13.25
N GLY A 41 -10.30 2.16 14.02
CA GLY A 41 -11.35 3.18 14.00
C GLY A 41 -11.51 3.83 12.62
N ALA A 42 -10.40 4.13 11.93
CA ALA A 42 -10.44 4.62 10.56
C ALA A 42 -11.05 3.59 9.60
N GLY A 43 -10.66 2.32 9.72
CA GLY A 43 -11.22 1.23 8.91
C GLY A 43 -12.73 1.13 9.07
N LEU A 44 -13.22 1.10 10.28
CA LEU A 44 -14.66 1.04 10.59
C LEU A 44 -15.37 2.32 10.10
N PHE A 45 -14.81 3.49 10.39
CA PHE A 45 -15.39 4.76 9.97
C PHE A 45 -15.55 4.84 8.44
N PHE A 46 -14.49 4.60 7.67
CA PHE A 46 -14.58 4.69 6.21
C PHE A 46 -15.45 3.57 5.62
N THR A 47 -15.47 2.37 6.20
CA THR A 47 -16.35 1.29 5.76
C THR A 47 -17.84 1.71 5.86
N ILE A 48 -18.23 2.27 7.00
CA ILE A 48 -19.61 2.73 7.23
C ILE A 48 -19.90 3.98 6.39
N TYR A 49 -19.00 4.97 6.43
CA TYR A 49 -19.20 6.28 5.81
C TYR A 49 -19.26 6.21 4.28
N LEU A 50 -18.48 5.34 3.65
CA LEU A 50 -18.52 5.08 2.20
C LEU A 50 -19.64 4.11 1.81
N GLY A 51 -20.32 3.48 2.77
CA GLY A 51 -21.47 2.60 2.55
C GLY A 51 -21.08 1.24 2.00
N PHE A 52 -20.06 0.59 2.58
CA PHE A 52 -19.66 -0.80 2.31
C PHE A 52 -19.34 -1.07 0.83
N GLN A 53 -18.59 -0.17 0.18
CA GLN A 53 -18.27 -0.29 -1.26
C GLN A 53 -17.58 -1.61 -1.60
N GLN A 54 -16.72 -2.11 -0.72
CA GLN A 54 -15.99 -3.37 -0.89
C GLN A 54 -16.88 -4.62 -0.96
N LEU A 55 -18.13 -4.53 -0.48
CA LEU A 55 -19.09 -5.64 -0.50
C LEU A 55 -20.11 -5.52 -1.66
N ARG A 56 -20.02 -4.48 -2.48
CA ARG A 56 -20.99 -4.24 -3.56
C ARG A 56 -20.54 -4.89 -4.86
N PRO A 57 -21.34 -5.80 -5.47
CA PRO A 57 -20.98 -6.47 -6.73
C PRO A 57 -20.68 -5.49 -7.88
N ALA A 58 -21.42 -4.36 -7.95
CA ALA A 58 -21.18 -3.34 -8.96
C ALA A 58 -19.79 -2.69 -8.81
N SER A 59 -19.36 -2.38 -7.59
CA SER A 59 -18.03 -1.85 -7.29
C SER A 59 -16.92 -2.84 -7.68
N ILE A 60 -17.13 -4.12 -7.36
CA ILE A 60 -16.21 -5.21 -7.70
C ILE A 60 -16.08 -5.37 -9.22
N ARG A 61 -17.20 -5.39 -9.95
CA ARG A 61 -17.19 -5.49 -11.40
C ARG A 61 -16.50 -4.27 -12.03
N HIS A 62 -16.82 -3.07 -11.56
CA HIS A 62 -16.22 -1.84 -12.07
C HIS A 62 -14.70 -1.84 -11.90
N SER A 63 -14.19 -2.20 -10.73
CA SER A 63 -12.76 -2.24 -10.46
C SER A 63 -12.01 -3.17 -11.42
N SER A 64 -12.59 -4.31 -11.79
CA SER A 64 -11.98 -5.23 -12.77
C SER A 64 -11.88 -4.61 -14.17
N HIS A 65 -12.85 -3.81 -14.58
CA HIS A 65 -12.80 -3.08 -15.85
C HIS A 65 -11.76 -1.94 -15.82
N VAL A 66 -11.64 -1.24 -14.70
CA VAL A 66 -10.59 -0.21 -14.51
C VAL A 66 -9.19 -0.83 -14.61
N MET A 67 -8.95 -1.94 -13.93
CA MET A 67 -7.65 -2.63 -13.97
C MET A 67 -7.26 -3.07 -15.40
N ARG A 68 -8.23 -3.38 -16.24
CA ARG A 68 -8.01 -3.74 -17.66
C ARG A 68 -7.78 -2.52 -18.56
N GLY A 69 -7.89 -1.29 -18.03
CA GLY A 69 -7.67 -0.06 -18.78
C GLY A 69 -8.89 0.47 -19.56
N HIS A 70 -10.08 -0.13 -19.40
CA HIS A 70 -11.27 0.23 -20.20
C HIS A 70 -11.72 1.68 -20.04
N PHE A 71 -11.28 2.40 -19.01
CA PHE A 71 -11.70 3.76 -18.69
C PHE A 71 -10.58 4.78 -18.69
N SER A 72 -9.35 4.37 -19.00
CA SER A 72 -8.16 5.21 -19.01
C SER A 72 -7.56 5.29 -20.41
N ARG A 73 -7.16 6.49 -20.83
CA ARG A 73 -6.54 6.73 -22.12
C ARG A 73 -5.01 6.77 -21.98
N HIS A 74 -4.31 6.36 -23.03
CA HIS A 74 -2.87 6.52 -23.09
C HIS A 74 -2.42 7.99 -23.04
N THR A 75 -3.31 8.93 -23.40
CA THR A 75 -3.10 10.38 -23.31
C THR A 75 -3.42 10.99 -21.94
N ASP A 76 -3.99 10.22 -21.00
CA ASP A 76 -4.26 10.72 -19.66
C ASP A 76 -2.93 10.95 -18.90
N PRO A 77 -2.87 11.97 -18.01
CA PRO A 77 -1.67 12.22 -17.23
C PRO A 77 -1.36 11.07 -16.27
N GLY A 78 -0.08 10.78 -16.11
CA GLY A 78 0.42 9.71 -15.23
C GLY A 78 1.50 8.87 -15.90
N ASP A 79 2.16 8.02 -15.10
CA ASP A 79 3.36 7.29 -15.47
C ASP A 79 3.14 5.78 -15.62
N VAL A 80 2.08 5.25 -14.99
CA VAL A 80 1.83 3.81 -14.87
C VAL A 80 0.35 3.47 -15.15
N THR A 81 0.08 2.19 -15.43
CA THR A 81 -1.30 1.69 -15.52
C THR A 81 -1.90 1.45 -14.13
N SER A 82 -3.23 1.33 -14.02
CA SER A 82 -3.90 0.97 -12.75
C SER A 82 -3.39 -0.37 -12.20
N PHE A 83 -3.14 -1.35 -13.06
CA PHE A 83 -2.57 -2.64 -12.64
C PHE A 83 -1.12 -2.51 -12.16
N GLN A 84 -0.30 -1.69 -12.81
CA GLN A 84 1.08 -1.43 -12.37
C GLN A 84 1.12 -0.71 -11.02
N ALA A 85 0.20 0.23 -10.77
CA ALA A 85 0.10 0.88 -9.47
C ALA A 85 -0.35 -0.10 -8.38
N LEU A 86 -1.38 -0.90 -8.64
CA LEU A 86 -1.82 -1.96 -7.73
C LEU A 86 -0.69 -2.96 -7.47
N ALA A 87 0.04 -3.39 -8.49
CA ALA A 87 1.17 -4.30 -8.34
C ALA A 87 2.32 -3.66 -7.55
N THR A 88 2.57 -2.35 -7.74
CA THR A 88 3.58 -1.61 -6.96
C THR A 88 3.18 -1.54 -5.49
N GLU A 89 1.92 -1.27 -5.20
CA GLU A 89 1.43 -1.23 -3.83
C GLU A 89 1.39 -2.64 -3.21
N LEU A 90 0.87 -3.64 -3.91
CA LEU A 90 0.95 -5.04 -3.48
C LEU A 90 2.39 -5.51 -3.28
N SER A 91 3.33 -5.03 -4.07
CA SER A 91 4.76 -5.29 -3.87
C SER A 91 5.27 -4.71 -2.55
N GLY A 92 4.74 -3.57 -2.14
CA GLY A 92 5.05 -2.95 -0.86
C GLY A 92 4.40 -3.67 0.34
N THR A 93 3.22 -4.21 0.16
CA THR A 93 2.39 -4.80 1.21
C THR A 93 2.48 -6.33 1.25
N VAL A 94 2.29 -7.01 0.11
CA VAL A 94 2.50 -8.47 0.00
C VAL A 94 3.99 -8.77 0.01
N GLY A 95 4.52 -8.91 1.21
CA GLY A 95 5.93 -9.08 1.49
C GLY A 95 6.15 -10.08 2.60
N LEU A 96 7.23 -9.87 3.33
CA LEU A 96 7.54 -10.72 4.49
C LEU A 96 6.58 -10.51 5.67
N GLY A 97 5.77 -9.45 5.66
CA GLY A 97 4.65 -9.27 6.57
C GLY A 97 3.63 -10.41 6.52
N ASN A 98 3.33 -10.91 5.32
CA ASN A 98 2.38 -12.02 5.12
C ASN A 98 2.93 -13.39 5.50
N ILE A 99 4.25 -13.56 5.48
CA ILE A 99 4.93 -14.82 5.78
C ILE A 99 5.41 -14.82 7.23
N ALA A 100 6.35 -13.93 7.56
CA ALA A 100 6.92 -13.80 8.89
C ALA A 100 5.95 -13.15 9.87
N GLY A 101 5.25 -12.09 9.47
CA GLY A 101 4.32 -11.36 10.33
C GLY A 101 3.14 -12.21 10.79
N VAL A 102 2.57 -13.04 9.91
CA VAL A 102 1.50 -13.99 10.27
C VAL A 102 2.01 -15.07 11.20
N ALA A 103 3.21 -15.61 10.95
CA ALA A 103 3.83 -16.58 11.84
C ALA A 103 4.08 -15.99 13.23
N ILE A 104 4.58 -14.74 13.33
CA ILE A 104 4.73 -14.02 14.60
C ILE A 104 3.36 -13.80 15.25
N ALA A 105 2.31 -13.46 14.49
CA ALA A 105 0.97 -13.31 15.03
C ALA A 105 0.46 -14.60 15.68
N ILE A 106 0.67 -15.74 15.03
CA ILE A 106 0.26 -17.05 15.54
C ILE A 106 1.11 -17.46 16.75
N ALA A 107 2.41 -17.18 16.73
CA ALA A 107 3.30 -17.47 17.87
C ALA A 107 2.91 -16.68 19.13
N THR A 108 2.49 -15.42 18.97
CA THR A 108 2.19 -14.52 20.10
C THR A 108 0.72 -14.46 20.47
N GLY A 109 -0.16 -14.48 19.47
CA GLY A 109 -1.62 -14.34 19.61
C GLY A 109 -2.41 -15.64 19.38
N GLY A 110 -1.72 -16.76 19.11
CA GLY A 110 -2.38 -18.02 18.77
C GLY A 110 -3.10 -17.99 17.40
N PRO A 111 -3.75 -19.10 17.02
CA PRO A 111 -4.50 -19.22 15.76
C PRO A 111 -5.55 -18.13 15.53
N GLY A 112 -6.20 -17.66 16.61
CA GLY A 112 -7.25 -16.64 16.55
C GLY A 112 -6.79 -15.28 16.03
N ALA A 113 -5.48 -14.95 16.11
CA ALA A 113 -4.96 -13.72 15.56
C ALA A 113 -5.18 -13.61 14.04
N SER A 114 -5.19 -14.76 13.32
CA SER A 114 -5.44 -14.78 11.88
C SER A 114 -6.86 -14.34 11.51
N PHE A 115 -7.86 -14.62 12.34
CA PHE A 115 -9.22 -14.10 12.16
C PHE A 115 -9.23 -12.57 12.18
N TRP A 116 -8.57 -11.96 13.16
CA TRP A 116 -8.50 -10.50 13.28
C TRP A 116 -7.67 -9.85 12.20
N ILE A 117 -6.65 -10.55 11.65
CA ILE A 117 -5.92 -10.11 10.46
C ILE A 117 -6.88 -9.99 9.27
N ALA A 118 -7.70 -11.01 9.01
CA ALA A 118 -8.66 -10.99 7.91
C ALA A 118 -9.73 -9.90 8.09
N VAL A 119 -10.27 -9.72 9.29
CA VAL A 119 -11.26 -8.67 9.62
C VAL A 119 -10.65 -7.28 9.43
N ALA A 120 -9.44 -7.05 9.93
CA ALA A 120 -8.75 -5.78 9.74
C ALA A 120 -8.45 -5.51 8.26
N GLY A 121 -8.15 -6.53 7.47
CA GLY A 121 -8.03 -6.44 6.01
C GLY A 121 -9.32 -5.97 5.35
N LEU A 122 -10.46 -6.57 5.69
CA LEU A 122 -11.76 -6.20 5.13
C LEU A 122 -12.14 -4.73 5.40
N VAL A 123 -11.93 -4.24 6.62
CA VAL A 123 -12.19 -2.82 6.92
C VAL A 123 -11.13 -1.90 6.31
N GLY A 124 -9.90 -2.38 6.17
CA GLY A 124 -8.78 -1.68 5.52
C GLY A 124 -9.04 -1.36 4.04
N MET A 125 -9.86 -2.18 3.35
CA MET A 125 -10.23 -1.95 1.95
C MET A 125 -10.82 -0.55 1.71
N SER A 126 -11.68 -0.08 2.61
CA SER A 126 -12.30 1.26 2.52
C SER A 126 -11.30 2.40 2.79
N VAL A 127 -10.30 2.16 3.63
CA VAL A 127 -9.24 3.14 3.90
C VAL A 127 -8.35 3.30 2.66
N LYS A 128 -7.91 2.21 2.05
CA LYS A 128 -7.12 2.22 0.81
C LYS A 128 -7.87 2.88 -0.34
N MET A 129 -9.18 2.60 -0.46
CA MET A 129 -10.06 3.29 -1.41
C MET A 129 -10.01 4.81 -1.21
N ALA A 130 -10.09 5.29 0.02
CA ALA A 130 -10.03 6.71 0.34
C ALA A 130 -8.64 7.31 0.03
N GLU A 131 -7.56 6.64 0.42
CA GLU A 131 -6.17 7.07 0.17
C GLU A 131 -5.88 7.24 -1.32
N ALA A 132 -6.19 6.23 -2.13
CA ALA A 132 -5.95 6.27 -3.57
C ALA A 132 -6.80 7.33 -4.27
N THR A 133 -8.08 7.47 -3.88
CA THR A 133 -8.96 8.53 -4.41
C THR A 133 -8.38 9.91 -4.12
N LEU A 134 -7.96 10.18 -2.88
CA LEU A 134 -7.34 11.47 -2.52
C LEU A 134 -5.98 11.65 -3.19
N GLY A 135 -5.18 10.59 -3.30
CA GLY A 135 -3.88 10.59 -3.95
C GLY A 135 -3.96 11.05 -5.41
N VAL A 136 -4.94 10.57 -6.17
CA VAL A 136 -5.17 11.01 -7.55
C VAL A 136 -5.82 12.39 -7.60
N LYS A 137 -6.79 12.68 -6.73
CA LYS A 137 -7.53 13.95 -6.76
C LYS A 137 -6.63 15.18 -6.54
N PHE A 138 -5.68 15.08 -5.63
CA PHE A 138 -4.80 16.20 -5.23
C PHE A 138 -3.36 16.04 -5.69
N ARG A 139 -3.10 15.19 -6.69
CA ARG A 139 -1.77 15.08 -7.29
C ARG A 139 -1.43 16.31 -8.14
N VAL A 140 -0.16 16.59 -8.24
CA VAL A 140 0.39 17.62 -9.12
C VAL A 140 0.92 16.93 -10.37
N ILE A 141 0.63 17.50 -11.53
CA ILE A 141 1.24 17.10 -12.79
C ILE A 141 2.44 18.03 -13.00
N ASN A 142 3.62 17.45 -13.09
CA ASN A 142 4.87 18.18 -13.28
C ASN A 142 5.01 18.62 -14.74
N GLU A 143 5.92 19.57 -15.00
CA GLU A 143 6.19 20.10 -16.35
C GLU A 143 6.62 19.03 -17.36
N ASP A 144 7.26 17.96 -16.89
CA ASP A 144 7.70 16.81 -17.68
C ASP A 144 6.59 15.77 -17.92
N GLY A 145 5.35 16.05 -17.49
CA GLY A 145 4.21 15.15 -17.60
C GLY A 145 4.14 14.06 -16.54
N THR A 146 5.18 13.93 -15.69
CA THR A 146 5.15 13.00 -14.55
C THR A 146 4.21 13.50 -13.46
N THR A 147 3.81 12.60 -12.55
CA THR A 147 2.90 12.96 -11.46
C THR A 147 3.58 12.88 -10.10
N SER A 148 3.18 13.80 -9.22
CA SER A 148 3.59 13.84 -7.82
C SER A 148 2.35 13.92 -6.94
N GLY A 149 2.11 12.90 -6.11
CA GLY A 149 0.91 12.81 -5.27
C GLY A 149 1.17 12.01 -4.00
N GLY A 150 0.10 11.76 -3.29
CA GLY A 150 0.13 11.06 -2.00
C GLY A 150 -0.32 11.95 -0.85
N PRO A 151 -0.23 11.44 0.41
CA PRO A 151 -0.71 12.18 1.58
C PRO A 151 -0.13 13.58 1.73
N MET A 152 1.16 13.79 1.43
CA MET A 152 1.77 15.11 1.52
C MET A 152 1.06 16.14 0.63
N TYR A 153 0.51 15.73 -0.50
CA TYR A 153 -0.22 16.62 -1.42
C TYR A 153 -1.67 16.77 -1.00
N TYR A 154 -2.41 15.68 -0.75
CA TYR A 154 -3.82 15.82 -0.37
C TYR A 154 -4.01 16.38 1.05
N LEU A 155 -3.04 16.23 1.95
CA LEU A 155 -3.07 16.93 3.23
C LEU A 155 -2.87 18.44 3.02
N ARG A 156 -1.88 18.85 2.21
CA ARG A 156 -1.63 20.26 1.92
C ARG A 156 -2.81 20.90 1.20
N ASP A 157 -3.18 20.39 0.04
CA ASP A 157 -4.12 21.01 -0.88
C ASP A 157 -5.58 20.68 -0.54
N GLY A 158 -5.83 19.44 -0.11
CA GLY A 158 -7.18 19.02 0.30
C GLY A 158 -7.66 19.74 1.55
N LEU A 159 -6.82 19.90 2.58
CA LEU A 159 -7.20 20.66 3.77
C LEU A 159 -7.29 22.17 3.47
N ALA A 160 -6.47 22.68 2.56
CA ALA A 160 -6.61 24.06 2.10
C ALA A 160 -7.97 24.30 1.40
N SER A 161 -8.43 23.36 0.58
CA SER A 161 -9.72 23.44 -0.13
C SER A 161 -10.94 23.48 0.81
N ILE A 162 -10.79 23.04 2.06
CA ILE A 162 -11.82 23.11 3.11
C ILE A 162 -11.54 24.19 4.16
N GLY A 163 -10.69 25.17 3.84
CA GLY A 163 -10.42 26.31 4.70
C GLY A 163 -9.42 26.06 5.85
N LYS A 164 -8.58 25.01 5.75
CA LYS A 164 -7.60 24.64 6.78
C LYS A 164 -6.14 24.59 6.25
N PRO A 165 -5.63 25.65 5.57
CA PRO A 165 -4.35 25.59 4.89
C PRO A 165 -3.15 25.42 5.84
N THR A 166 -3.18 26.01 7.03
CA THR A 166 -2.09 25.87 8.02
C THR A 166 -1.99 24.45 8.55
N LEU A 167 -3.12 23.87 8.96
CA LEU A 167 -3.18 22.48 9.40
C LEU A 167 -2.70 21.54 8.28
N GLY A 168 -3.12 21.82 7.04
CA GLY A 168 -2.71 21.05 5.86
C GLY A 168 -1.19 21.03 5.68
N ARG A 169 -0.53 22.18 5.75
CA ARG A 169 0.93 22.27 5.64
C ARG A 169 1.66 21.53 6.75
N ILE A 170 1.18 21.66 7.99
CA ILE A 170 1.79 20.96 9.13
C ILE A 170 1.69 19.45 8.96
N LEU A 171 0.49 18.92 8.70
CA LEU A 171 0.27 17.48 8.55
C LEU A 171 1.01 16.92 7.33
N ALA A 172 1.05 17.64 6.21
CA ALA A 172 1.77 17.24 5.01
C ALA A 172 3.28 17.12 5.25
N SER A 173 3.89 18.11 5.90
CA SER A 173 5.32 18.08 6.23
C SER A 173 5.63 16.98 7.25
N LEU A 174 4.80 16.82 8.28
CA LEU A 174 4.94 15.75 9.26
C LEU A 174 4.83 14.38 8.59
N PHE A 175 3.83 14.18 7.72
CA PHE A 175 3.68 12.94 6.96
C PHE A 175 4.92 12.65 6.09
N ALA A 176 5.42 13.65 5.36
CA ALA A 176 6.57 13.47 4.50
C ALA A 176 7.84 13.09 5.29
N ILE A 177 8.05 13.71 6.47
CA ILE A 177 9.15 13.35 7.37
C ILE A 177 8.97 11.91 7.87
N CYS A 178 7.77 11.57 8.40
CA CYS A 178 7.48 10.22 8.87
C CYS A 178 7.66 9.18 7.75
N THR A 179 7.29 9.51 6.50
CA THR A 179 7.46 8.61 5.36
C THR A 179 8.94 8.43 5.02
N ALA A 180 9.73 9.51 4.97
CA ALA A 180 11.15 9.41 4.65
C ALA A 180 11.91 8.46 5.59
N PHE A 181 11.52 8.41 6.86
CA PHE A 181 12.07 7.48 7.86
C PHE A 181 11.30 6.17 7.93
N GLY A 182 9.96 6.20 7.89
CA GLY A 182 9.10 5.04 8.10
C GLY A 182 9.32 3.92 7.09
N VAL A 183 9.53 4.28 5.84
CA VAL A 183 9.81 3.31 4.77
C VAL A 183 11.17 2.62 4.94
N ILE A 184 12.11 3.22 5.67
CA ILE A 184 13.42 2.61 5.95
C ILE A 184 13.26 1.41 6.89
N GLY A 185 12.46 1.52 7.95
CA GLY A 185 12.23 0.42 8.88
C GLY A 185 11.59 -0.79 8.21
N ALA A 186 10.36 -0.62 7.76
CA ALA A 186 9.52 -1.73 7.29
C ALA A 186 9.86 -2.20 5.87
N GLY A 187 10.12 -1.26 4.95
CA GLY A 187 10.34 -1.56 3.53
C GLY A 187 11.78 -1.77 3.12
N ASN A 188 12.72 -1.52 4.01
CA ASN A 188 14.16 -1.65 3.74
C ASN A 188 14.81 -2.63 4.73
N MET A 189 15.06 -2.19 5.97
CA MET A 189 15.85 -2.95 6.96
C MET A 189 15.19 -4.27 7.33
N PHE A 190 13.87 -4.29 7.58
CA PHE A 190 13.15 -5.52 7.90
C PHE A 190 13.20 -6.53 6.75
N GLN A 191 13.01 -6.07 5.51
CA GLN A 191 13.02 -6.94 4.33
C GLN A 191 14.41 -7.55 4.08
N SER A 192 15.47 -6.73 4.14
CA SER A 192 16.83 -7.22 3.95
C SER A 192 17.26 -8.18 5.06
N ASN A 193 16.86 -7.91 6.31
CA ASN A 193 17.13 -8.78 7.46
C ASN A 193 16.50 -10.16 7.29
N GLN A 194 15.19 -10.21 7.04
CA GLN A 194 14.48 -11.49 6.91
C GLN A 194 14.94 -12.31 5.71
N ALA A 195 15.25 -11.64 4.59
CA ALA A 195 15.79 -12.32 3.41
C ALA A 195 17.21 -12.87 3.67
N ALA A 196 18.08 -12.08 4.32
CA ALA A 196 19.43 -12.53 4.69
C ALA A 196 19.38 -13.71 5.66
N TYR A 197 18.49 -13.64 6.66
CA TYR A 197 18.28 -14.71 7.61
C TYR A 197 17.77 -16.01 6.94
N GLN A 198 16.78 -15.91 6.04
CA GLN A 198 16.28 -17.07 5.32
C GLN A 198 17.35 -17.69 4.39
N LEU A 199 18.17 -16.86 3.74
CA LEU A 199 19.29 -17.33 2.92
C LEU A 199 20.38 -18.00 3.77
N ALA A 200 20.68 -17.47 4.96
CA ALA A 200 21.60 -18.09 5.91
C ALA A 200 21.11 -19.47 6.35
N MET A 201 19.82 -19.58 6.70
CA MET A 201 19.21 -20.86 7.08
C MET A 201 19.20 -21.88 5.94
N PHE A 202 18.98 -21.42 4.72
CA PHE A 202 19.08 -22.26 3.52
C PHE A 202 20.52 -22.75 3.25
N ALA A 203 21.51 -21.92 3.50
CA ALA A 203 22.92 -22.20 3.30
C ALA A 203 23.58 -23.07 4.38
N GLY A 204 22.81 -23.57 5.37
CA GLY A 204 23.33 -24.44 6.43
C GLY A 204 23.26 -23.86 7.83
N GLY A 205 22.53 -22.74 8.04
CA GLY A 205 22.28 -22.15 9.33
C GLY A 205 23.13 -20.92 9.65
N ARG A 206 23.07 -20.47 10.89
CA ARG A 206 23.78 -19.27 11.36
C ARG A 206 25.30 -19.40 11.31
N ASP A 207 25.82 -20.60 11.40
CA ASP A 207 27.27 -20.89 11.35
C ASP A 207 27.79 -21.02 9.92
N SER A 208 26.89 -20.98 8.91
CA SER A 208 27.29 -20.97 7.50
C SER A 208 28.03 -19.69 7.15
N TRP A 209 28.75 -19.69 6.01
CA TRP A 209 29.43 -18.49 5.52
C TRP A 209 28.46 -17.31 5.33
N ILE A 210 27.27 -17.56 4.77
CA ILE A 210 26.22 -16.52 4.64
C ILE A 210 25.73 -16.08 6.03
N GLY A 211 25.54 -17.01 6.97
CA GLY A 211 25.07 -16.71 8.32
C GLY A 211 26.02 -15.81 9.11
N THR A 212 27.32 -15.97 8.89
CA THR A 212 28.36 -15.12 9.52
C THR A 212 28.67 -13.84 8.74
N HIS A 213 28.17 -13.70 7.50
CA HIS A 213 28.42 -12.57 6.63
C HIS A 213 27.11 -12.03 6.00
N MET A 214 26.03 -11.91 6.78
CA MET A 214 24.70 -11.49 6.28
C MET A 214 24.73 -10.11 5.58
N TRP A 215 25.66 -9.23 5.96
CA TRP A 215 25.88 -7.95 5.27
C TRP A 215 26.14 -8.09 3.76
N VAL A 216 26.73 -9.23 3.31
CA VAL A 216 26.97 -9.49 1.87
C VAL A 216 25.64 -9.61 1.12
N VAL A 217 24.64 -10.24 1.72
CA VAL A 217 23.29 -10.32 1.16
C VAL A 217 22.71 -8.91 1.00
N GLY A 218 22.90 -8.05 2.01
CA GLY A 218 22.52 -6.64 1.96
C GLY A 218 23.18 -5.89 0.80
N VAL A 219 24.47 -6.13 0.54
CA VAL A 219 25.20 -5.54 -0.60
C VAL A 219 24.61 -6.01 -1.94
N VAL A 220 24.31 -7.30 -2.08
CA VAL A 220 23.68 -7.84 -3.29
C VAL A 220 22.32 -7.18 -3.53
N PHE A 221 21.47 -7.07 -2.50
CA PHE A 221 20.21 -6.35 -2.60
C PHE A 221 20.41 -4.87 -2.96
N ALA A 222 21.38 -4.19 -2.35
CA ALA A 222 21.66 -2.79 -2.65
C ALA A 222 22.03 -2.59 -4.12
N ILE A 223 22.81 -3.49 -4.72
CA ILE A 223 23.15 -3.44 -6.14
C ILE A 223 21.92 -3.68 -7.01
N LEU A 224 21.16 -4.76 -6.74
CA LEU A 224 19.98 -5.12 -7.54
C LEU A 224 18.88 -4.05 -7.47
N VAL A 225 18.58 -3.56 -6.27
CA VAL A 225 17.61 -2.47 -6.05
C VAL A 225 18.10 -1.19 -6.73
N GLY A 226 19.40 -0.85 -6.57
CA GLY A 226 20.02 0.33 -7.16
C GLY A 226 19.84 0.40 -8.68
N ILE A 227 20.01 -0.71 -9.39
CA ILE A 227 19.82 -0.80 -10.84
C ILE A 227 18.40 -0.42 -11.26
N VAL A 228 17.39 -0.86 -10.50
CA VAL A 228 15.98 -0.64 -10.85
C VAL A 228 15.51 0.76 -10.49
N ILE A 229 15.87 1.27 -9.30
CA ILE A 229 15.34 2.56 -8.79
C ILE A 229 15.83 3.77 -9.60
N ILE A 230 16.96 3.65 -10.31
CA ILE A 230 17.44 4.70 -11.23
C ILE A 230 16.39 5.02 -12.30
N GLY A 231 15.58 4.06 -12.72
CA GLY A 231 14.58 4.23 -13.78
C GLY A 231 13.22 4.80 -13.32
N GLY A 232 13.09 5.16 -12.04
CA GLY A 232 11.89 5.81 -11.50
C GLY A 232 10.63 4.94 -11.48
N ALA A 233 9.46 5.59 -11.37
CA ALA A 233 8.16 4.94 -11.19
C ALA A 233 7.84 3.92 -12.30
N SER A 234 8.08 4.28 -13.56
CA SER A 234 7.77 3.41 -14.71
C SER A 234 8.55 2.09 -14.68
N LYS A 235 9.86 2.12 -14.36
CA LYS A 235 10.66 0.88 -14.24
C LYS A 235 10.27 0.06 -13.02
N ILE A 236 9.99 0.71 -11.89
CA ILE A 236 9.51 0.04 -10.68
C ILE A 236 8.16 -0.63 -10.99
N GLY A 237 7.19 0.09 -11.57
CA GLY A 237 5.90 -0.45 -11.97
C GLY A 237 6.01 -1.63 -12.96
N ALA A 238 6.90 -1.52 -13.95
CA ALA A 238 7.15 -2.59 -14.91
C ALA A 238 7.80 -3.83 -14.27
N ALA A 239 8.67 -3.66 -13.28
CA ALA A 239 9.27 -4.77 -12.54
C ALA A 239 8.25 -5.44 -11.61
N THR A 240 7.55 -4.65 -10.80
CA THR A 240 6.59 -5.15 -9.81
C THR A 240 5.39 -5.84 -10.45
N SER A 241 4.89 -5.32 -11.58
CA SER A 241 3.77 -5.93 -12.32
C SER A 241 4.07 -7.34 -12.88
N LYS A 242 5.33 -7.72 -12.98
CA LYS A 242 5.76 -9.07 -13.36
C LYS A 242 6.10 -9.94 -12.15
N ILE A 243 6.83 -9.36 -11.18
CA ILE A 243 7.32 -10.09 -10.01
C ILE A 243 6.16 -10.46 -9.09
N VAL A 244 5.25 -9.52 -8.80
CA VAL A 244 4.17 -9.70 -7.81
C VAL A 244 3.21 -10.84 -8.15
N PRO A 245 2.65 -10.92 -9.38
CA PRO A 245 1.81 -12.06 -9.74
C PRO A 245 2.57 -13.39 -9.68
N PHE A 246 3.83 -13.42 -10.16
CA PHE A 246 4.64 -14.64 -10.14
C PHE A 246 4.90 -15.12 -8.71
N MET A 247 5.40 -14.26 -7.83
CA MET A 247 5.70 -14.64 -6.45
C MET A 247 4.43 -14.98 -5.66
N GLY A 248 3.33 -14.24 -5.87
CA GLY A 248 2.06 -14.50 -5.21
C GLY A 248 1.45 -15.84 -5.60
N ILE A 249 1.43 -16.15 -6.91
CA ILE A 249 0.93 -17.43 -7.42
C ILE A 249 1.82 -18.59 -6.93
N LEU A 250 3.14 -18.44 -6.98
CA LEU A 250 4.08 -19.44 -6.47
C LEU A 250 3.80 -19.76 -4.99
N TYR A 251 3.64 -18.71 -4.18
CA TYR A 251 3.37 -18.85 -2.76
C TYR A 251 2.00 -19.50 -2.47
N VAL A 252 0.95 -19.07 -3.16
CA VAL A 252 -0.39 -19.65 -3.03
C VAL A 252 -0.39 -21.12 -3.42
N ILE A 253 0.29 -21.51 -4.49
CA ILE A 253 0.42 -22.92 -4.91
C ILE A 253 1.08 -23.75 -3.80
N MET A 254 2.16 -23.25 -3.19
CA MET A 254 2.81 -23.95 -2.06
C MET A 254 1.87 -24.13 -0.88
N CYS A 255 1.14 -23.08 -0.48
CA CYS A 255 0.15 -23.16 0.58
C CYS A 255 -0.98 -24.15 0.25
N LEU A 256 -1.52 -24.11 -0.97
CA LEU A 256 -2.56 -25.02 -1.43
C LEU A 256 -2.09 -26.48 -1.44
N ALA A 257 -0.83 -26.73 -1.77
CA ALA A 257 -0.26 -28.08 -1.71
C ALA A 257 -0.22 -28.62 -0.27
N VAL A 258 0.17 -27.77 0.71
CA VAL A 258 0.12 -28.16 2.14
C VAL A 258 -1.30 -28.38 2.62
N ILE A 259 -2.22 -27.49 2.27
CA ILE A 259 -3.64 -27.60 2.64
C ILE A 259 -4.24 -28.87 2.02
N GLY A 260 -3.97 -29.15 0.74
CA GLY A 260 -4.43 -30.34 0.04
C GLY A 260 -3.92 -31.64 0.65
N ALA A 261 -2.61 -31.67 1.01
CA ALA A 261 -2.02 -32.82 1.69
C ALA A 261 -2.60 -33.08 3.09
N ASN A 262 -3.16 -32.07 3.73
CA ASN A 262 -3.73 -32.13 5.07
C ASN A 262 -5.22 -31.78 5.09
N ILE A 263 -5.96 -32.10 4.03
CA ILE A 263 -7.35 -31.67 3.84
C ILE A 263 -8.28 -32.09 5.00
N SER A 264 -8.02 -33.23 5.63
CA SER A 264 -8.78 -33.72 6.78
C SER A 264 -8.65 -32.83 8.03
N GLN A 265 -7.59 -32.01 8.11
CA GLN A 265 -7.32 -31.11 9.23
C GLN A 265 -7.87 -29.69 9.02
N VAL A 266 -8.43 -29.40 7.85
CA VAL A 266 -8.95 -28.05 7.52
C VAL A 266 -10.04 -27.61 8.49
N GLY A 267 -10.98 -28.53 8.81
CA GLY A 267 -12.07 -28.24 9.75
C GLY A 267 -11.56 -27.88 11.14
N SER A 268 -10.60 -28.64 11.66
CA SER A 268 -9.98 -28.37 12.98
C SER A 268 -9.14 -27.08 12.98
N ALA A 269 -8.52 -26.73 11.84
CA ALA A 269 -7.81 -25.46 11.72
C ALA A 269 -8.77 -24.26 11.81
N PHE A 270 -9.90 -24.29 11.10
CA PHE A 270 -10.93 -23.25 11.22
C PHE A 270 -11.55 -23.17 12.62
N GLU A 271 -11.79 -24.31 13.27
CA GLU A 271 -12.24 -24.35 14.66
C GLU A 271 -11.22 -23.70 15.61
N ALA A 272 -9.91 -23.98 15.42
CA ALA A 272 -8.84 -23.39 16.22
C ALA A 272 -8.75 -21.86 15.98
N ILE A 273 -8.94 -21.39 14.74
CA ILE A 273 -8.98 -19.97 14.41
C ILE A 273 -10.18 -19.30 15.10
N TRP A 274 -11.37 -19.87 14.94
CA TRP A 274 -12.60 -19.31 15.50
C TRP A 274 -12.58 -19.31 17.03
N SER A 275 -12.32 -20.45 17.65
CA SER A 275 -12.26 -20.55 19.11
C SER A 275 -11.16 -19.66 19.68
N GLY A 276 -9.97 -19.66 19.09
CA GLY A 276 -8.88 -18.79 19.51
C GLY A 276 -9.20 -17.29 19.41
N ALA A 277 -9.97 -16.88 18.42
CA ALA A 277 -10.35 -15.47 18.23
C ALA A 277 -11.31 -14.94 19.33
N PHE A 278 -12.17 -15.81 19.86
CA PHE A 278 -13.25 -15.41 20.78
C PHE A 278 -13.13 -15.95 22.20
N THR A 279 -12.26 -16.92 22.45
CA THR A 279 -12.02 -17.43 23.81
C THR A 279 -10.73 -16.89 24.42
N GLY A 280 -9.74 -16.54 23.58
CA GLY A 280 -8.43 -16.01 24.03
C GLY A 280 -7.66 -16.99 24.91
N HIS A 281 -7.98 -18.28 24.88
CA HIS A 281 -7.29 -19.29 25.68
C HIS A 281 -5.81 -19.39 25.29
N GLY A 282 -4.94 -19.32 26.30
CA GLY A 282 -3.50 -19.46 26.13
C GLY A 282 -2.75 -18.20 25.70
N VAL A 283 -3.43 -17.05 25.60
CA VAL A 283 -2.81 -15.77 25.24
C VAL A 283 -2.89 -14.78 26.39
N THR A 284 -1.78 -14.13 26.69
CA THR A 284 -1.76 -13.02 27.66
C THR A 284 -2.65 -11.89 27.16
N GLY A 285 -3.64 -11.49 27.96
CA GLY A 285 -4.62 -10.48 27.58
C GLY A 285 -5.95 -11.02 27.03
N GLY A 286 -6.12 -12.34 26.91
CA GLY A 286 -7.35 -12.96 26.45
C GLY A 286 -7.75 -12.51 25.05
N ILE A 287 -9.05 -12.38 24.77
CA ILE A 287 -9.61 -11.96 23.46
C ILE A 287 -9.02 -10.63 22.98
N LEU A 288 -8.83 -9.65 23.88
CA LEU A 288 -8.24 -8.36 23.54
C LEU A 288 -6.78 -8.47 23.12
N GLY A 289 -6.01 -9.35 23.77
CA GLY A 289 -4.62 -9.61 23.37
C GLY A 289 -4.54 -10.19 21.95
N VAL A 290 -5.39 -11.17 21.64
CA VAL A 290 -5.47 -11.77 20.30
C VAL A 290 -5.86 -10.75 19.23
N LEU A 291 -6.87 -9.90 19.52
CA LEU A 291 -7.31 -8.82 18.63
C LEU A 291 -6.18 -7.82 18.38
N ILE A 292 -5.49 -7.36 19.43
CA ILE A 292 -4.38 -6.40 19.32
C ILE A 292 -3.29 -6.96 18.40
N VAL A 293 -2.85 -8.19 18.63
CA VAL A 293 -1.82 -8.84 17.81
C VAL A 293 -2.29 -8.97 16.36
N GLY A 294 -3.52 -9.43 16.13
CA GLY A 294 -4.07 -9.58 14.78
C GLY A 294 -4.14 -8.25 14.03
N VAL A 295 -4.69 -7.21 14.67
CA VAL A 295 -4.81 -5.87 14.05
C VAL A 295 -3.43 -5.25 13.79
N GLN A 296 -2.49 -5.39 14.71
CA GLN A 296 -1.12 -4.89 14.53
C GLN A 296 -0.44 -5.54 13.33
N ARG A 297 -0.52 -6.86 13.22
CA ARG A 297 0.09 -7.57 12.08
C ARG A 297 -0.62 -7.29 10.76
N ALA A 298 -1.94 -7.14 10.77
CA ALA A 298 -2.69 -6.72 9.59
C ALA A 298 -2.27 -5.33 9.12
N ALA A 299 -2.21 -4.35 10.01
CA ALA A 299 -1.84 -2.96 9.68
C ALA A 299 -0.38 -2.87 9.17
N PHE A 300 0.52 -3.69 9.70
CA PHE A 300 1.89 -3.82 9.19
C PHE A 300 1.91 -4.45 7.80
N SER A 301 1.08 -5.47 7.55
CA SER A 301 1.03 -6.18 6.27
C SER A 301 0.37 -5.35 5.19
N ASN A 302 -0.90 -4.95 5.36
CA ASN A 302 -1.67 -4.27 4.32
C ASN A 302 -1.49 -2.75 4.27
N ALA A 303 -0.82 -2.16 5.24
CA ALA A 303 -0.51 -0.72 5.32
C ALA A 303 -1.73 0.22 5.14
N ALA A 304 -2.96 -0.24 5.47
CA ALA A 304 -4.16 0.60 5.39
C ALA A 304 -4.13 1.70 6.46
N GLY A 305 -4.25 2.94 6.03
CA GLY A 305 -4.11 4.12 6.89
C GLY A 305 -2.69 4.68 6.97
N ILE A 306 -1.71 3.98 6.41
CA ILE A 306 -0.30 4.41 6.36
C ILE A 306 -0.07 5.47 5.26
N GLY A 307 -0.89 5.47 4.18
CA GLY A 307 -0.83 6.47 3.12
C GLY A 307 -0.07 6.06 1.87
N THR A 308 0.51 4.87 1.83
CA THR A 308 1.31 4.37 0.70
C THR A 308 0.51 4.24 -0.58
N ALA A 309 -0.75 3.79 -0.50
CA ALA A 309 -1.65 3.71 -1.65
C ALA A 309 -1.89 5.07 -2.32
N GLY A 310 -1.99 6.13 -1.53
CA GLY A 310 -2.07 7.50 -2.07
C GLY A 310 -0.86 7.88 -2.91
N ILE A 311 0.34 7.40 -2.56
CA ILE A 311 1.57 7.64 -3.33
C ILE A 311 1.60 6.78 -4.59
N ALA A 312 1.38 5.48 -4.47
CA ALA A 312 1.44 4.54 -5.61
C ALA A 312 0.41 4.88 -6.69
N HIS A 313 -0.87 5.01 -6.30
CA HIS A 313 -1.97 5.26 -7.23
C HIS A 313 -1.99 6.69 -7.79
N SER A 314 -1.30 7.65 -7.16
CA SER A 314 -1.17 8.99 -7.74
C SER A 314 -0.44 9.01 -9.09
N ALA A 315 0.37 8.00 -9.36
CA ALA A 315 1.14 7.89 -10.60
C ALA A 315 0.34 7.29 -11.78
N VAL A 316 -0.92 6.88 -11.57
CA VAL A 316 -1.71 6.19 -12.60
C VAL A 316 -2.17 7.13 -13.71
N LYS A 317 -2.14 6.63 -14.95
CA LYS A 317 -2.77 7.31 -16.10
C LYS A 317 -4.30 7.29 -15.96
N THR A 318 -4.85 8.35 -15.39
CA THR A 318 -6.30 8.54 -15.23
C THR A 318 -6.63 10.00 -14.94
N ARG A 319 -7.84 10.40 -15.29
CA ARG A 319 -8.42 11.70 -14.90
C ARG A 319 -9.55 11.56 -13.87
N ARG A 320 -9.81 10.33 -13.40
CA ARG A 320 -10.94 10.03 -12.51
C ARG A 320 -10.47 9.45 -11.19
N PRO A 321 -10.38 10.27 -10.14
CA PRO A 321 -9.82 9.87 -8.85
C PRO A 321 -10.45 8.61 -8.25
N ALA A 322 -11.78 8.51 -8.28
CA ALA A 322 -12.49 7.38 -7.69
C ALA A 322 -12.19 6.04 -8.38
N GLN A 323 -11.78 6.02 -9.66
CA GLN A 323 -11.40 4.78 -10.35
C GLN A 323 -10.30 4.06 -9.60
N GLU A 324 -9.26 4.79 -9.20
CA GLU A 324 -8.15 4.22 -8.46
C GLU A 324 -8.52 3.82 -7.05
N GLY A 325 -9.49 4.49 -6.44
CA GLY A 325 -10.08 4.03 -5.17
C GLY A 325 -10.69 2.64 -5.29
N PHE A 326 -11.43 2.36 -6.37
CA PHE A 326 -12.00 1.02 -6.61
C PHE A 326 -10.95 -0.04 -6.93
N VAL A 327 -9.79 0.34 -7.47
CA VAL A 327 -8.66 -0.59 -7.69
C VAL A 327 -7.94 -0.86 -6.38
N ALA A 328 -7.58 0.18 -5.63
CA ALA A 328 -6.82 0.07 -4.38
C ALA A 328 -7.53 -0.73 -3.28
N MET A 329 -8.86 -0.81 -3.30
CA MET A 329 -9.59 -1.64 -2.31
C MET A 329 -9.22 -3.12 -2.37
N TRP A 330 -8.73 -3.63 -3.51
CA TRP A 330 -8.33 -5.03 -3.65
C TRP A 330 -7.07 -5.39 -2.90
N GLU A 331 -6.25 -4.42 -2.60
CA GLU A 331 -4.96 -4.62 -1.97
C GLU A 331 -5.07 -5.28 -0.58
N PRO A 332 -5.82 -4.73 0.41
CA PRO A 332 -5.96 -5.39 1.70
C PRO A 332 -6.72 -6.73 1.62
N PHE A 333 -7.58 -6.91 0.62
CA PHE A 333 -8.22 -8.19 0.38
C PHE A 333 -7.22 -9.25 -0.05
N ILE A 334 -6.41 -8.96 -1.07
CA ILE A 334 -5.39 -9.90 -1.57
C ILE A 334 -4.36 -10.15 -0.47
N ASP A 335 -3.87 -9.10 0.18
CA ASP A 335 -2.85 -9.17 1.22
C ASP A 335 -3.33 -9.96 2.45
N SER A 336 -4.33 -9.41 3.14
CA SER A 336 -4.70 -9.90 4.47
C SER A 336 -5.74 -11.02 4.43
N VAL A 337 -6.75 -10.93 3.54
CA VAL A 337 -7.81 -11.94 3.49
C VAL A 337 -7.36 -13.18 2.72
N VAL A 338 -6.58 -13.03 1.63
CA VAL A 338 -6.12 -14.18 0.84
C VAL A 338 -4.76 -14.67 1.36
N ILE A 339 -3.69 -13.89 1.19
CA ILE A 339 -2.32 -14.37 1.42
C ILE A 339 -2.06 -14.66 2.91
N CYS A 340 -2.41 -13.74 3.82
CA CYS A 340 -2.22 -13.98 5.25
C CYS A 340 -3.05 -15.17 5.76
N THR A 341 -4.29 -15.35 5.27
CA THR A 341 -5.12 -16.51 5.65
C THR A 341 -4.54 -17.82 5.13
N MET A 342 -4.00 -17.84 3.90
CA MET A 342 -3.30 -19.00 3.35
C MET A 342 -2.09 -19.39 4.20
N THR A 343 -1.27 -18.42 4.59
CA THR A 343 -0.14 -18.63 5.51
C THR A 343 -0.61 -19.18 6.85
N ALA A 344 -1.65 -18.57 7.44
CA ALA A 344 -2.17 -18.98 8.74
C ALA A 344 -2.70 -20.42 8.71
N ILE A 345 -3.52 -20.76 7.72
CA ILE A 345 -4.04 -22.13 7.57
C ILE A 345 -2.88 -23.11 7.40
N THR A 346 -1.88 -22.79 6.59
CA THR A 346 -0.69 -23.63 6.36
C THR A 346 0.07 -23.91 7.67
N ILE A 347 0.26 -22.91 8.51
CA ILE A 347 0.93 -23.06 9.82
C ILE A 347 0.06 -23.83 10.80
N ILE A 348 -1.24 -23.55 10.86
CA ILE A 348 -2.15 -24.13 11.85
C ILE A 348 -2.43 -25.60 11.54
N ILE A 349 -2.68 -25.94 10.28
CA ILE A 349 -3.02 -27.31 9.83
C ILE A 349 -1.86 -28.29 10.05
N THR A 350 -0.61 -27.80 9.97
CA THR A 350 0.58 -28.63 10.22
C THR A 350 0.95 -28.73 11.70
N GLY A 351 0.34 -27.91 12.56
CA GLY A 351 0.60 -27.90 14.00
C GLY A 351 1.98 -27.39 14.42
N VAL A 352 2.82 -26.93 13.50
CA VAL A 352 4.20 -26.51 13.79
C VAL A 352 4.29 -25.40 14.84
N TYR A 353 3.30 -24.54 14.94
CA TYR A 353 3.26 -23.44 15.91
C TYR A 353 3.25 -23.89 17.38
N ARG A 354 2.88 -25.16 17.65
CA ARG A 354 2.77 -25.69 19.01
C ARG A 354 4.11 -26.06 19.63
N ASN A 355 5.08 -26.48 18.82
CA ASN A 355 6.29 -27.16 19.29
C ASN A 355 7.60 -26.61 18.68
N SER A 356 7.57 -25.61 17.79
CA SER A 356 8.73 -25.34 16.97
C SER A 356 9.79 -24.46 17.64
N GLY A 357 9.43 -23.63 18.62
CA GLY A 357 10.33 -22.55 19.10
C GLY A 357 10.83 -21.64 17.97
N ALA A 358 10.34 -21.87 16.74
CA ALA A 358 10.65 -21.07 15.57
C ALA A 358 9.66 -19.91 15.45
N ASP A 359 10.14 -18.78 15.00
CA ASP A 359 9.35 -17.59 14.74
C ASP A 359 9.56 -17.07 13.31
N GLY A 360 8.76 -16.10 12.90
CA GLY A 360 8.89 -15.45 11.61
C GLY A 360 8.88 -16.44 10.43
N VAL A 361 9.75 -16.21 9.45
CA VAL A 361 9.82 -17.01 8.22
C VAL A 361 10.10 -18.49 8.48
N GLN A 362 10.83 -18.81 9.56
CA GLN A 362 11.19 -20.19 9.88
C GLN A 362 9.99 -21.08 10.20
N MET A 363 9.00 -20.54 10.92
CA MET A 363 7.77 -21.29 11.22
C MET A 363 7.02 -21.66 9.93
N THR A 364 6.90 -20.72 8.99
CA THR A 364 6.30 -20.98 7.68
C THR A 364 7.14 -22.00 6.87
N ALA A 365 8.47 -21.89 6.93
CA ALA A 365 9.36 -22.84 6.26
C ALA A 365 9.20 -24.26 6.81
N GLN A 366 9.08 -24.42 8.13
CA GLN A 366 8.82 -25.72 8.75
C GLN A 366 7.47 -26.29 8.34
N ALA A 367 6.42 -25.45 8.28
CA ALA A 367 5.10 -25.89 7.82
C ALA A 367 5.13 -26.41 6.37
N LEU A 368 5.81 -25.72 5.47
CA LEU A 368 5.97 -26.15 4.09
C LEU A 368 6.79 -27.44 3.95
N LYS A 369 7.84 -27.62 4.76
CA LYS A 369 8.68 -28.84 4.77
C LYS A 369 7.92 -30.09 5.17
N THR A 370 6.80 -30.00 5.87
CA THR A 370 6.01 -31.18 6.26
C THR A 370 5.47 -31.96 5.07
N VAL A 371 5.27 -31.32 3.92
CA VAL A 371 4.76 -31.94 2.70
C VAL A 371 5.90 -32.33 1.77
N ALA A 372 6.85 -31.42 1.54
CA ALA A 372 7.99 -31.70 0.68
C ALA A 372 9.23 -30.94 1.16
N PRO A 373 10.37 -31.62 1.44
CA PRO A 373 11.58 -30.96 1.91
C PRO A 373 12.08 -29.82 0.99
N TRP A 374 11.91 -29.96 -0.31
CA TRP A 374 12.34 -28.98 -1.32
C TRP A 374 11.46 -27.72 -1.38
N PHE A 375 10.29 -27.71 -0.74
CA PHE A 375 9.45 -26.50 -0.62
C PHE A 375 10.16 -25.38 0.14
N SER A 376 11.09 -25.72 1.03
CA SER A 376 11.96 -24.73 1.68
C SER A 376 12.81 -23.95 0.69
N SER A 377 13.26 -24.57 -0.41
CA SER A 377 14.02 -23.89 -1.45
C SER A 377 13.14 -22.92 -2.25
N LEU A 378 11.91 -23.34 -2.57
CA LEU A 378 10.93 -22.47 -3.22
C LEU A 378 10.52 -21.31 -2.31
N LEU A 379 10.35 -21.56 -1.02
CA LEU A 379 10.08 -20.49 -0.07
C LEU A 379 11.24 -19.49 -0.01
N THR A 380 12.48 -19.96 -0.02
CA THR A 380 13.65 -19.07 -0.05
C THR A 380 13.64 -18.18 -1.28
N LEU A 381 13.33 -18.74 -2.45
CA LEU A 381 13.15 -17.96 -3.69
C LEU A 381 12.00 -16.94 -3.53
N ALA A 382 10.85 -17.37 -3.02
CA ALA A 382 9.71 -16.47 -2.78
C ALA A 382 10.08 -15.34 -1.83
N VAL A 383 10.73 -15.63 -0.70
CA VAL A 383 11.18 -14.64 0.31
C VAL A 383 12.12 -13.60 -0.32
N VAL A 384 13.08 -14.04 -1.14
CA VAL A 384 14.01 -13.14 -1.85
C VAL A 384 13.24 -12.21 -2.81
N LEU A 385 12.30 -12.77 -3.58
CA LEU A 385 11.49 -11.98 -4.52
C LEU A 385 10.55 -10.99 -3.77
N PHE A 386 9.91 -11.44 -2.69
CA PHE A 386 9.08 -10.58 -1.85
C PHE A 386 9.88 -9.43 -1.24
N ALA A 387 11.04 -9.73 -0.63
CA ALA A 387 11.91 -8.71 -0.07
C ALA A 387 12.37 -7.71 -1.14
N PHE A 388 12.86 -8.20 -2.26
CA PHE A 388 13.34 -7.37 -3.37
C PHE A 388 12.24 -6.44 -3.90
N SER A 389 11.05 -6.97 -4.17
CA SER A 389 9.94 -6.18 -4.69
C SER A 389 9.47 -5.12 -3.70
N THR A 390 9.41 -5.44 -2.39
CA THR A 390 9.05 -4.49 -1.34
C THR A 390 10.07 -3.35 -1.24
N MET A 391 11.37 -3.66 -1.29
CA MET A 391 12.43 -2.64 -1.30
C MET A 391 12.27 -1.65 -2.46
N LEU A 392 11.87 -2.14 -3.65
CA LEU A 392 11.62 -1.28 -4.81
C LEU A 392 10.49 -0.27 -4.55
N SER A 393 9.34 -0.75 -4.08
CA SER A 393 8.17 0.09 -3.82
C SER A 393 8.42 1.10 -2.71
N TYR A 394 9.02 0.68 -1.62
CA TYR A 394 9.31 1.57 -0.50
C TYR A 394 10.39 2.61 -0.83
N SER A 395 11.37 2.27 -1.67
CA SER A 395 12.32 3.27 -2.18
C SER A 395 11.61 4.39 -2.95
N PHE A 396 10.60 4.04 -3.75
CA PHE A 396 9.77 5.02 -4.48
C PHE A 396 8.99 5.92 -3.52
N TYR A 397 8.36 5.36 -2.48
CA TYR A 397 7.59 6.14 -1.50
C TYR A 397 8.48 7.13 -0.75
N GLY A 398 9.62 6.69 -0.27
CA GLY A 398 10.57 7.55 0.44
C GLY A 398 11.16 8.64 -0.46
N LYS A 399 11.50 8.31 -1.71
CA LYS A 399 11.94 9.27 -2.72
C LYS A 399 10.90 10.36 -2.95
N LYS A 400 9.60 10.01 -3.10
CA LYS A 400 8.52 10.99 -3.28
C LYS A 400 8.32 11.89 -2.05
N ALA A 401 8.50 11.35 -0.85
CA ALA A 401 8.44 12.13 0.38
C ALA A 401 9.58 13.15 0.48
N VAL A 402 10.80 12.72 0.17
CA VAL A 402 11.97 13.62 0.14
C VAL A 402 11.85 14.65 -0.98
N GLY A 403 11.36 14.26 -2.16
CA GLY A 403 11.05 15.20 -3.23
C GLY A 403 10.10 16.31 -2.76
N TYR A 404 9.03 15.96 -2.05
CA TYR A 404 8.12 16.95 -1.46
C TYR A 404 8.79 17.89 -0.47
N LEU A 405 9.63 17.38 0.44
CA LEU A 405 10.32 18.18 1.48
C LEU A 405 11.34 19.17 0.89
N PHE A 406 11.99 18.77 -0.20
CA PHE A 406 13.09 19.54 -0.80
C PHE A 406 12.77 20.09 -2.19
N GLY A 407 11.48 20.32 -2.49
CA GLY A 407 11.03 20.96 -3.74
C GLY A 407 11.44 20.22 -5.01
N ASN A 408 11.33 18.89 -5.00
CA ASN A 408 11.73 17.98 -6.09
C ASN A 408 13.21 18.10 -6.48
N SER A 409 14.08 18.42 -5.51
CA SER A 409 15.53 18.47 -5.72
C SER A 409 16.08 17.09 -6.09
N THR A 410 16.61 16.96 -7.30
CA THR A 410 17.25 15.72 -7.78
C THR A 410 18.45 15.30 -6.93
N THR A 411 19.16 16.26 -6.35
CA THR A 411 20.29 16.01 -5.45
C THR A 411 19.81 15.37 -4.14
N ALA A 412 18.75 15.92 -3.52
CA ALA A 412 18.17 15.35 -2.30
C ALA A 412 17.65 13.92 -2.53
N GLU A 413 16.97 13.69 -3.65
CA GLU A 413 16.50 12.35 -4.04
C GLU A 413 17.65 11.36 -4.25
N ARG A 414 18.76 11.78 -4.87
CA ARG A 414 19.95 10.93 -5.06
C ARG A 414 20.62 10.58 -3.73
N ILE A 415 20.77 11.57 -2.84
CA ILE A 415 21.32 11.35 -1.49
C ILE A 415 20.44 10.36 -0.72
N TYR A 416 19.11 10.54 -0.79
CA TYR A 416 18.18 9.62 -0.14
C TYR A 416 18.27 8.20 -0.69
N ASN A 417 18.34 8.03 -2.01
CA ASN A 417 18.51 6.72 -2.63
C ASN A 417 19.83 6.07 -2.19
N ALA A 418 20.93 6.81 -2.12
CA ALA A 418 22.20 6.29 -1.63
C ALA A 418 22.10 5.84 -0.16
N LEU A 419 21.48 6.66 0.70
CA LEU A 419 21.23 6.30 2.10
C LEU A 419 20.35 5.04 2.21
N PHE A 420 19.29 4.97 1.41
CA PHE A 420 18.40 3.81 1.36
C PHE A 420 19.17 2.52 1.01
N LEU A 421 20.07 2.57 0.03
CA LEU A 421 20.91 1.42 -0.36
C LEU A 421 21.92 1.02 0.73
N ILE A 422 22.52 1.98 1.43
CA ILE A 422 23.40 1.71 2.56
C ILE A 422 22.65 1.01 3.69
N LEU A 423 21.43 1.47 3.99
CA LEU A 423 20.60 0.93 5.06
C LEU A 423 20.07 -0.50 4.77
N LEU A 424 20.04 -0.95 3.50
CA LEU A 424 19.83 -2.36 3.18
C LEU A 424 20.93 -3.25 3.75
N VAL A 425 22.19 -2.78 3.66
CA VAL A 425 23.34 -3.52 4.18
C VAL A 425 23.31 -3.56 5.72
N VAL A 426 23.02 -2.42 6.35
CA VAL A 426 22.87 -2.31 7.80
C VAL A 426 21.74 -3.22 8.30
N GLY A 427 20.58 -3.19 7.64
CA GLY A 427 19.42 -4.01 7.98
C GLY A 427 19.71 -5.51 7.94
N ALA A 428 20.41 -5.98 6.90
CA ALA A 428 20.80 -7.38 6.78
C ALA A 428 21.67 -7.85 7.94
N ALA A 429 22.51 -6.98 8.50
CA ALA A 429 23.47 -7.28 9.57
C ALA A 429 22.93 -7.08 10.99
N THR A 430 21.72 -6.52 11.16
CA THR A 430 21.15 -6.18 12.48
C THR A 430 20.34 -7.33 13.07
N ASN A 431 20.16 -7.37 14.40
CA ASN A 431 19.33 -8.37 15.07
C ASN A 431 17.84 -8.20 14.75
N MET A 432 17.13 -9.33 14.56
CA MET A 432 15.71 -9.35 14.19
C MET A 432 14.80 -8.61 15.20
N ALA A 433 15.02 -8.80 16.50
CA ALA A 433 14.15 -8.22 17.53
C ALA A 433 14.18 -6.68 17.50
N SER A 434 15.37 -6.09 17.36
CA SER A 434 15.58 -4.65 17.28
C SER A 434 14.95 -4.07 16.00
N ILE A 435 15.09 -4.78 14.88
CA ILE A 435 14.53 -4.35 13.59
C ILE A 435 13.02 -4.42 13.57
N LEU A 436 12.40 -5.46 14.12
CA LEU A 436 10.95 -5.62 14.11
C LEU A 436 10.25 -4.47 14.84
N GLY A 437 10.71 -4.17 16.07
CA GLY A 437 10.16 -3.05 16.85
C GLY A 437 10.33 -1.69 16.17
N LEU A 438 11.51 -1.46 15.60
CA LEU A 438 11.79 -0.24 14.85
C LEU A 438 10.94 -0.13 13.59
N ALA A 439 10.82 -1.21 12.82
CA ALA A 439 10.05 -1.25 11.58
C ALA A 439 8.56 -0.95 11.83
N ASP A 440 7.97 -1.60 12.83
CA ASP A 440 6.58 -1.36 13.23
C ASP A 440 6.38 0.10 13.65
N ALA A 441 7.21 0.60 14.55
CA ALA A 441 7.06 1.95 15.10
C ALA A 441 7.22 3.03 14.02
N MET A 442 8.25 2.94 13.20
CA MET A 442 8.50 3.90 12.13
C MET A 442 7.38 3.90 11.07
N LEU A 443 6.86 2.73 10.72
CA LEU A 443 5.77 2.63 9.76
C LEU A 443 4.49 3.27 10.33
N PHE A 444 4.13 2.96 11.58
CA PHE A 444 2.90 3.46 12.18
C PHE A 444 2.91 4.96 12.47
N LEU A 445 4.08 5.60 12.60
CA LEU A 445 4.18 7.06 12.68
C LEU A 445 3.53 7.77 11.50
N MET A 446 3.55 7.16 10.30
CA MET A 446 2.93 7.73 9.10
C MET A 446 1.40 7.80 9.23
N ALA A 447 0.79 6.87 9.96
CA ALA A 447 -0.67 6.79 10.11
C ALA A 447 -1.28 7.97 10.86
N LEU A 448 -0.56 8.57 11.80
CA LEU A 448 -1.09 9.67 12.61
C LEU A 448 -1.50 10.87 11.77
N PRO A 449 -0.60 11.53 11.02
CA PRO A 449 -0.97 12.67 10.20
C PRO A 449 -1.89 12.28 9.03
N ASN A 450 -1.71 11.09 8.44
CA ASN A 450 -2.49 10.64 7.32
C ASN A 450 -3.98 10.47 7.68
N VAL A 451 -4.28 9.61 8.63
CA VAL A 451 -5.65 9.29 9.03
C VAL A 451 -6.36 10.52 9.59
N LEU A 452 -5.64 11.37 10.36
CA LEU A 452 -6.21 12.63 10.85
C LEU A 452 -6.69 13.51 9.70
N GLY A 453 -5.85 13.71 8.69
CA GLY A 453 -6.23 14.50 7.52
C GLY A 453 -7.36 13.85 6.71
N MET A 454 -7.36 12.54 6.59
CA MET A 454 -8.42 11.80 5.89
C MET A 454 -9.80 11.96 6.55
N TYR A 455 -9.88 12.03 7.88
CA TYR A 455 -11.14 12.31 8.57
C TYR A 455 -11.71 13.68 8.17
N PHE A 456 -10.88 14.71 8.09
CA PHE A 456 -11.32 16.03 7.61
C PHE A 456 -11.76 15.98 6.14
N LEU A 457 -11.11 15.16 5.33
CA LEU A 457 -11.40 15.00 3.89
C LEU A 457 -12.48 13.94 3.58
N ALA A 458 -13.07 13.32 4.58
CA ALA A 458 -14.02 12.22 4.39
C ALA A 458 -15.23 12.62 3.51
N ARG A 459 -15.72 13.87 3.64
CA ARG A 459 -16.80 14.38 2.75
C ARG A 459 -16.34 14.48 1.30
N VAL A 460 -15.09 14.87 1.06
CA VAL A 460 -14.51 14.95 -0.29
C VAL A 460 -14.45 13.55 -0.90
N VAL A 461 -13.88 12.58 -0.18
CA VAL A 461 -13.83 11.18 -0.61
C VAL A 461 -15.20 10.62 -0.93
N THR A 462 -16.17 10.86 -0.03
CA THR A 462 -17.54 10.33 -0.22
C THR A 462 -18.21 10.93 -1.45
N ARG A 463 -18.04 12.23 -1.69
CA ARG A 463 -18.57 12.90 -2.89
C ARG A 463 -17.99 12.29 -4.16
N GLU A 464 -16.66 12.08 -4.19
CA GLU A 464 -15.99 11.45 -5.33
C GLU A 464 -16.52 10.05 -5.62
N ILE A 465 -16.52 9.18 -4.59
CA ILE A 465 -16.88 7.77 -4.75
C ILE A 465 -18.38 7.61 -5.05
N LYS A 466 -19.26 8.34 -4.35
CA LYS A 466 -20.71 8.27 -4.61
C LYS A 466 -21.05 8.81 -5.98
N GLY A 467 -20.53 9.98 -6.36
CA GLY A 467 -20.78 10.57 -7.66
C GLY A 467 -20.26 9.70 -8.81
N HIS A 468 -19.10 9.07 -8.65
CA HIS A 468 -18.58 8.12 -9.62
C HIS A 468 -19.47 6.88 -9.75
N ARG A 469 -19.93 6.33 -8.61
CA ARG A 469 -20.85 5.20 -8.59
C ARG A 469 -22.19 5.49 -9.26
N GLU A 470 -22.78 6.64 -8.98
CA GLU A 470 -24.04 7.07 -9.60
C GLU A 470 -23.91 7.12 -11.13
N ARG A 471 -22.75 7.55 -11.64
CA ARG A 471 -22.44 7.54 -13.06
C ARG A 471 -22.30 6.13 -13.64
N ILE A 472 -21.69 5.20 -12.88
CA ILE A 472 -21.59 3.79 -13.27
C ILE A 472 -23.01 3.20 -13.41
N ASP A 473 -23.82 3.40 -12.37
CA ASP A 473 -25.18 2.85 -12.30
C ASP A 473 -26.07 3.43 -13.43
N ALA A 474 -25.87 4.69 -13.80
CA ALA A 474 -26.58 5.36 -14.90
C ALA A 474 -26.00 5.05 -16.29
N GLY A 475 -24.90 4.32 -16.40
CA GLY A 475 -24.24 4.02 -17.67
C GLY A 475 -23.69 5.25 -18.41
N VAL A 476 -23.39 6.34 -17.69
CA VAL A 476 -22.87 7.59 -18.28
C VAL A 476 -21.36 7.66 -18.36
N ILE A 477 -20.63 6.67 -17.81
CA ILE A 477 -19.17 6.57 -17.98
C ILE A 477 -18.89 5.76 -19.26
N PRO A 478 -18.49 6.39 -20.37
CA PRO A 478 -18.19 5.67 -21.58
C PRO A 478 -16.88 4.89 -21.41
N GLN A 479 -16.84 3.69 -21.96
CA GLN A 479 -15.57 2.99 -22.16
C GLN A 479 -14.74 3.74 -23.21
N VAL A 480 -13.45 3.73 -23.02
CA VAL A 480 -12.49 4.26 -23.98
C VAL A 480 -12.40 3.27 -25.15
N PRO A 481 -12.34 3.71 -26.41
CA PRO A 481 -12.09 2.83 -27.55
C PRO A 481 -10.80 2.01 -27.36
N GLU A 482 -10.78 0.77 -27.84
CA GLU A 482 -9.66 -0.18 -27.58
C GLU A 482 -8.31 0.36 -28.03
N ASP A 483 -8.26 1.04 -29.16
CA ASP A 483 -7.08 1.69 -29.75
C ASP A 483 -6.52 2.84 -28.92
N ALA A 484 -7.35 3.44 -28.06
CA ALA A 484 -7.01 4.55 -27.17
C ALA A 484 -6.86 4.14 -25.69
N GLN A 485 -7.12 2.88 -25.35
CA GLN A 485 -7.02 2.38 -23.97
C GLN A 485 -5.57 2.26 -23.50
N VAL A 486 -5.36 2.55 -22.22
CA VAL A 486 -4.14 2.15 -21.53
C VAL A 486 -4.19 0.64 -21.36
N GLY A 487 -3.20 -0.09 -21.86
CA GLY A 487 -3.10 -1.53 -21.66
C GLY A 487 -2.95 -1.89 -20.18
N MET A 488 -3.27 -3.13 -19.82
CA MET A 488 -3.14 -3.60 -18.43
C MET A 488 -1.69 -3.56 -17.95
N MET A 489 -0.74 -4.00 -18.78
CA MET A 489 0.66 -4.21 -18.40
C MET A 489 1.63 -3.18 -18.97
N VAL A 490 1.20 -2.42 -19.98
CA VAL A 490 2.08 -1.52 -20.74
C VAL A 490 1.36 -0.20 -20.96
N VAL A 491 2.08 0.89 -20.70
CA VAL A 491 1.65 2.24 -21.07
C VAL A 491 2.13 2.50 -22.48
N ASN A 492 1.20 2.68 -23.41
CA ASN A 492 1.52 3.16 -24.75
C ASN A 492 1.90 4.64 -24.69
N GLU A 493 3.02 5.01 -25.29
CA GLU A 493 3.45 6.40 -25.38
C GLU A 493 2.55 7.16 -26.39
N ALA A 494 1.97 8.25 -25.95
CA ALA A 494 1.22 9.16 -26.82
C ALA A 494 2.18 10.11 -27.53
N THR A 495 1.92 10.40 -28.81
CA THR A 495 2.67 11.42 -29.53
C THR A 495 2.35 12.83 -28.99
N PRO A 496 3.25 13.82 -29.12
CA PRO A 496 2.98 15.19 -28.71
C PRO A 496 1.72 15.80 -29.34
N GLU A 497 1.42 15.43 -30.56
CA GLU A 497 0.21 15.86 -31.27
C GLU A 497 -1.05 15.23 -30.68
N GLN A 498 -1.01 13.92 -30.32
CA GLN A 498 -2.11 13.24 -29.63
C GLN A 498 -2.35 13.84 -28.24
N LEU A 499 -1.29 14.20 -27.51
CA LEU A 499 -1.41 14.87 -26.22
C LEU A 499 -2.07 16.25 -26.37
N LYS A 500 -1.68 17.05 -27.35
CA LYS A 500 -2.26 18.37 -27.62
C LYS A 500 -3.75 18.30 -27.97
N ASN A 501 -4.14 17.31 -28.76
CA ASN A 501 -5.54 17.13 -29.17
C ASN A 501 -6.41 16.49 -28.08
N ALA A 502 -5.82 15.66 -27.22
CA ALA A 502 -6.52 14.94 -26.16
C ALA A 502 -7.18 15.87 -25.13
N ASP A 503 -6.60 17.01 -24.86
CA ASP A 503 -7.12 17.93 -23.83
C ASP A 503 -8.37 18.65 -24.32
N THR A 504 -8.43 19.05 -25.59
CA THR A 504 -9.61 19.62 -26.21
C THR A 504 -10.75 18.58 -26.26
N GLU A 505 -10.45 17.37 -26.68
CA GLU A 505 -11.41 16.27 -26.73
C GLU A 505 -11.91 15.90 -25.33
N TYR A 506 -11.04 15.91 -24.33
CA TYR A 506 -11.41 15.65 -22.93
C TYR A 506 -12.37 16.72 -22.41
N ALA A 507 -12.09 18.00 -22.63
CA ALA A 507 -12.96 19.10 -22.22
C ALA A 507 -14.36 19.01 -22.87
N LEU A 508 -14.41 18.67 -24.15
CA LEU A 508 -15.67 18.48 -24.88
C LEU A 508 -16.46 17.29 -24.33
N ARG A 509 -15.79 16.17 -24.01
CA ARG A 509 -16.44 14.99 -23.44
C ARG A 509 -16.90 15.21 -22.00
N ALA A 510 -16.14 15.94 -21.20
CA ALA A 510 -16.54 16.31 -19.84
C ALA A 510 -17.80 17.19 -19.87
N ALA A 511 -17.87 18.16 -20.79
CA ALA A 511 -19.03 19.00 -20.97
C ALA A 511 -20.28 18.20 -21.46
N ALA A 512 -20.09 17.27 -22.40
CA ALA A 512 -21.19 16.41 -22.86
C ALA A 512 -21.70 15.46 -21.75
N GLN A 513 -20.79 14.94 -20.94
CA GLN A 513 -21.12 14.09 -19.82
C GLN A 513 -21.86 14.86 -18.71
N ASP A 514 -21.47 16.13 -18.47
CA ASP A 514 -22.15 17.05 -17.56
C ASP A 514 -23.61 17.30 -18.01
N ALA A 515 -23.82 17.61 -19.29
CA ALA A 515 -25.15 17.81 -19.86
C ALA A 515 -26.01 16.56 -19.67
N ARG A 516 -25.50 15.37 -20.01
CA ARG A 516 -26.24 14.11 -19.87
C ARG A 516 -26.55 13.76 -18.42
N SER A 517 -25.64 14.07 -17.49
CA SER A 517 -25.86 13.86 -16.04
C SER A 517 -26.97 14.76 -15.49
N LYS A 518 -27.07 15.99 -16.01
CA LYS A 518 -28.17 16.93 -15.70
C LYS A 518 -29.51 16.43 -16.23
N GLU A 519 -29.53 15.96 -17.48
CA GLU A 519 -30.73 15.36 -18.09
C GLU A 519 -31.26 14.15 -17.29
N LEU A 520 -30.36 13.31 -16.78
CA LEU A 520 -30.69 12.15 -15.94
C LEU A 520 -31.03 12.54 -14.49
N LYS A 521 -31.05 13.83 -14.13
CA LYS A 521 -31.27 14.32 -12.77
C LYS A 521 -30.34 13.67 -11.72
N LEU A 522 -29.20 13.18 -12.15
CA LEU A 522 -28.13 12.78 -11.26
C LEU A 522 -27.58 14.06 -10.64
N GLY A 523 -27.65 14.19 -9.33
CA GLY A 523 -27.25 15.42 -8.62
C GLY A 523 -25.84 15.92 -9.02
N HIS A 524 -25.51 17.12 -8.64
CA HIS A 524 -24.31 17.90 -9.06
C HIS A 524 -22.95 17.27 -8.87
N THR A 525 -22.88 16.01 -8.49
CA THR A 525 -21.64 15.31 -8.11
C THR A 525 -20.80 14.86 -9.31
N ALA A 526 -21.41 14.74 -10.49
CA ALA A 526 -20.73 14.15 -11.62
C ALA A 526 -19.76 15.11 -12.34
N PRO A 527 -20.12 16.36 -12.64
CA PRO A 527 -19.27 17.29 -13.37
C PRO A 527 -18.23 17.98 -12.52
N ASP A 528 -18.57 18.24 -11.25
CA ASP A 528 -17.69 18.99 -10.34
C ASP A 528 -16.36 18.28 -10.09
N THR A 529 -16.36 16.95 -10.14
CA THR A 529 -15.18 16.14 -9.90
C THR A 529 -14.12 16.30 -10.98
N GLU A 530 -14.54 16.28 -12.23
CA GLU A 530 -13.62 16.43 -13.37
C GLU A 530 -13.17 17.88 -13.52
N ARG A 531 -14.03 18.85 -13.20
CA ARG A 531 -13.69 20.29 -13.17
C ARG A 531 -12.78 20.65 -12.01
N ASP A 532 -13.02 20.14 -10.80
CA ASP A 532 -12.14 20.31 -9.66
C ASP A 532 -10.72 19.79 -9.95
N TYR A 533 -10.63 18.68 -10.68
CA TYR A 533 -9.35 18.16 -11.13
C TYR A 533 -8.62 19.14 -12.05
N LEU A 534 -9.34 19.73 -13.01
CA LEU A 534 -8.80 20.70 -13.96
C LEU A 534 -8.36 22.02 -13.29
N GLN A 535 -9.04 22.43 -12.21
CA GLN A 535 -8.70 23.64 -11.44
C GLN A 535 -7.44 23.51 -10.59
N HIS A 536 -7.01 22.29 -10.28
CA HIS A 536 -5.82 22.03 -9.45
C HIS A 536 -4.55 21.75 -10.25
N LEU A 537 -4.59 21.89 -11.57
CA LEU A 537 -3.42 21.82 -12.43
C LEU A 537 -2.59 23.10 -12.31
N PRO A 538 -1.25 23.01 -12.33
CA PRO A 538 -0.38 24.18 -12.22
C PRO A 538 -0.71 25.23 -13.27
N GLU A 539 -0.64 26.50 -12.89
CA GLU A 539 -0.72 27.63 -13.84
C GLU A 539 0.42 27.47 -14.86
N GLY A 540 0.07 27.21 -16.09
CA GLY A 540 1.03 26.97 -17.18
C GLY A 540 0.57 25.93 -18.19
N HIS A 541 -0.33 25.02 -17.82
CA HIS A 541 -1.01 24.17 -18.79
C HIS A 541 -2.09 24.95 -19.50
N GLU A 542 -1.73 25.62 -20.60
CA GLU A 542 -2.64 26.43 -21.45
C GLU A 542 -3.87 25.67 -21.95
N ILE A 543 -3.92 24.37 -21.75
CA ILE A 543 -4.84 23.42 -22.37
C ILE A 543 -6.12 23.22 -21.53
N PHE A 544 -6.10 23.61 -20.25
CA PHE A 544 -7.19 23.29 -19.32
C PHE A 544 -8.17 24.43 -19.03
N ASN A 545 -7.92 25.63 -19.56
CA ASN A 545 -8.79 26.80 -19.41
C ASN A 545 -9.67 27.06 -20.63
N THR A 546 -10.02 26.03 -21.42
CA THR A 546 -10.77 26.24 -22.65
C THR A 546 -12.28 26.37 -22.48
N MET A 547 -12.83 25.96 -21.33
CA MET A 547 -14.28 25.99 -21.11
C MET A 547 -14.68 26.48 -19.73
N ASP A 548 -15.73 27.29 -19.63
CA ASP A 548 -16.32 27.74 -18.37
C ASP A 548 -17.31 26.71 -17.78
N ARG A 549 -17.92 27.08 -16.65
CA ARG A 549 -18.89 26.23 -15.94
C ARG A 549 -20.12 25.85 -16.77
N GLU A 550 -20.35 26.54 -17.86
CA GLU A 550 -21.49 26.33 -18.77
C GLU A 550 -21.09 25.59 -20.05
N GLY A 551 -19.81 25.14 -20.17
CA GLY A 551 -19.29 24.45 -21.35
C GLY A 551 -18.96 25.38 -22.53
N LYS A 552 -18.82 26.70 -22.28
CA LYS A 552 -18.42 27.67 -23.29
C LYS A 552 -16.89 27.85 -23.28
N PRO A 553 -16.27 28.09 -24.45
CA PRO A 553 -14.83 28.38 -24.51
C PRO A 553 -14.47 29.58 -23.64
N LEU A 554 -13.52 29.40 -22.71
CA LEU A 554 -12.96 30.51 -21.96
C LEU A 554 -12.15 31.38 -22.91
N LYS A 555 -12.54 32.63 -23.06
CA LYS A 555 -11.68 33.62 -23.75
C LYS A 555 -10.35 33.75 -22.98
N ASN A 556 -9.25 33.61 -23.72
CA ASN A 556 -7.89 33.79 -23.17
C ASN A 556 -7.82 35.06 -22.33
N ARG A 557 -7.69 34.91 -21.02
CA ARG A 557 -7.39 36.00 -20.08
C ARG A 557 -5.89 36.33 -20.01
N ARG A 558 -5.16 36.10 -21.08
CA ARG A 558 -3.81 36.66 -21.21
C ARG A 558 -3.91 37.98 -21.94
N HIS A 559 -4.06 39.06 -21.25
CA HIS A 559 -3.70 40.43 -21.58
C HIS A 559 -4.63 41.40 -20.87
N GLU A 560 -4.61 41.44 -19.56
CA GLU A 560 -5.03 42.61 -18.80
C GLU A 560 -4.52 42.47 -17.35
N SER A 561 -3.23 42.80 -17.15
CA SER A 561 -2.70 43.49 -15.96
C SER A 561 -1.26 43.85 -16.18
#